data_823d6063c65ccb0edd775b5ebde47594
#
_entry.id   823d6063c65ccb0edd775b5ebde47594
#
_cell.length_a   1.000
_cell.length_b   1.000
_cell.length_c   1.000
_cell.angle_alpha   90.00
_cell.angle_beta   90.00
_cell.angle_gamma   90.00
#
_symmetry.space_group_name_H-M   'P 1'
#
loop_
_entity.id
_entity.type
_entity.pdbx_description
1 polymer ?
#
loop_
_entity_poly.entity_id
_entity_poly.type
_entity_poly.pdbx_seq_one_letter_code
_entity_poly.pdbx_strand_id
1 'polypeptide(L)' 'MDEETARKLLDKLASGKINECLIEKSDFLTFRKYLVERPDFKHFRGVAQHSGNVIYYYMEEPRS' A
#
# COMPACT_ATOMS: atom_id res chain seq x y z
N MET A 1 -12.48 3.55 2.90
CA MET A 1 -11.19 4.08 3.42
C MET A 1 -11.10 5.56 3.09
N ASP A 2 -10.69 6.36 4.03
CA ASP A 2 -10.49 7.78 3.79
C ASP A 2 -9.00 8.09 3.60
N GLU A 3 -8.69 9.35 3.29
CA GLU A 3 -7.31 9.77 3.06
C GLU A 3 -6.43 9.54 4.28
N GLU A 4 -6.92 9.90 5.46
CA GLU A 4 -6.15 9.77 6.69
C GLU A 4 -5.75 8.32 6.94
N THR A 5 -6.71 7.41 6.82
CA THR A 5 -6.45 5.99 7.02
C THR A 5 -5.45 5.46 5.98
N ALA A 6 -5.64 5.84 4.71
CA ALA A 6 -4.73 5.42 3.66
C ALA A 6 -3.30 5.89 3.93
N ARG A 7 -3.13 7.16 4.31
CA ARG A 7 -1.80 7.72 4.59
C ARG A 7 -1.15 7.06 5.80
N LYS A 8 -1.94 6.77 6.84
CA LYS A 8 -1.41 6.08 8.02
C LYS A 8 -0.90 4.68 7.68
N LEU A 9 -1.66 3.94 6.88
CA LEU A 9 -1.24 2.60 6.47
C LEU A 9 0.02 2.65 5.63
N LEU A 10 0.10 3.60 4.71
CA LEU A 10 1.29 3.77 3.89
C LEU A 10 2.51 4.10 4.74
N ASP A 11 2.36 4.99 5.72
CA ASP A 11 3.45 5.35 6.61
C ASP A 11 3.90 4.16 7.47
N LYS A 12 2.97 3.35 7.95
CA LYS A 12 3.29 2.17 8.76
C LYS A 12 4.07 1.14 7.96
N LEU A 13 3.68 0.93 6.69
CA LEU A 13 4.43 0.04 5.81
C LEU A 13 5.83 0.59 5.55
N ALA A 14 5.94 1.87 5.22
CA ALA A 14 7.22 2.47 4.89
C ALA A 14 8.18 2.51 6.08
N SER A 15 7.66 2.68 7.29
CA SER A 15 8.47 2.73 8.50
C SER A 15 8.80 1.36 9.10
N GLY A 16 8.21 0.30 8.54
CA GLY A 16 8.43 -1.05 9.05
C GLY A 16 7.61 -1.41 10.27
N LYS A 17 6.67 -0.56 10.68
CA LYS A 17 5.78 -0.88 11.80
C LYS A 17 4.89 -2.07 11.50
N ILE A 18 4.50 -2.24 10.25
CA ILE A 18 3.77 -3.42 9.79
C ILE A 18 4.50 -3.99 8.58
N ASN A 19 4.49 -5.32 8.44
CA ASN A 19 5.20 -5.99 7.36
C ASN A 19 4.36 -6.07 6.09
N GLU A 20 3.05 -6.08 6.23
CA GLU A 20 2.13 -6.19 5.10
C GLU A 20 0.79 -5.58 5.48
N CYS A 21 0.00 -5.26 4.48
CA CYS A 21 -1.31 -4.66 4.70
C CYS A 21 -2.29 -5.16 3.65
N LEU A 22 -3.39 -5.78 4.12
CA LEU A 22 -4.45 -6.23 3.22
C LEU A 22 -5.36 -5.06 2.87
N ILE A 23 -5.48 -4.77 1.59
CA ILE A 23 -6.37 -3.72 1.09
C ILE A 23 -7.51 -4.39 0.35
N GLU A 24 -8.72 -4.21 0.84
CA GLU A 24 -9.90 -4.78 0.22
C GLU A 24 -10.18 -4.14 -1.14
N LYS A 25 -10.82 -4.89 -2.01
CA LYS A 25 -11.13 -4.43 -3.37
C LYS A 25 -11.84 -3.08 -3.35
N SER A 26 -12.76 -2.87 -2.42
CA SER A 26 -13.52 -1.62 -2.33
C SER A 26 -12.66 -0.42 -1.95
N ASP A 27 -11.51 -0.65 -1.31
CA ASP A 27 -10.60 0.41 -0.86
C ASP A 27 -9.39 0.60 -1.76
N PHE A 28 -9.22 -0.29 -2.72
CA PHE A 28 -8.01 -0.33 -3.54
C PHE A 28 -7.72 0.99 -4.26
N LEU A 29 -8.73 1.57 -4.91
CA LEU A 29 -8.53 2.79 -5.68
C LEU A 29 -8.14 3.96 -4.78
N THR A 30 -8.75 4.07 -3.60
CA THR A 30 -8.42 5.13 -2.65
C THR A 30 -6.99 4.96 -2.16
N PHE A 31 -6.63 3.75 -1.76
CA PHE A 31 -5.28 3.46 -1.28
C PHE A 31 -4.24 3.76 -2.35
N ARG A 32 -4.48 3.29 -3.58
CA ARG A 32 -3.57 3.49 -4.70
C ARG A 32 -3.39 4.97 -5.03
N LYS A 33 -4.46 5.76 -4.94
CA LYS A 33 -4.41 7.19 -5.21
C LYS A 33 -3.34 7.88 -4.35
N TYR A 34 -3.31 7.58 -3.05
CA TYR A 34 -2.35 8.22 -2.15
C TYR A 34 -0.98 7.54 -2.21
N LEU A 35 -0.95 6.27 -2.56
CA LEU A 35 0.32 5.57 -2.75
C LEU A 35 1.14 6.20 -3.89
N VAL A 36 0.51 6.45 -5.03
CA VAL A 36 1.24 6.96 -6.20
C VAL A 36 1.69 8.40 -6.04
N GLU A 37 1.13 9.13 -5.08
CA GLU A 37 1.57 10.49 -4.77
C GLU A 37 2.86 10.54 -3.97
N ARG A 38 3.27 9.40 -3.40
CA ARG A 38 4.46 9.36 -2.55
C ARG A 38 5.73 9.31 -3.39
N PRO A 39 6.82 9.97 -2.94
CA PRO A 39 8.09 9.87 -3.65
C PRO A 39 8.68 8.44 -3.61
N ASP A 40 8.28 7.64 -2.63
CA ASP A 40 8.76 6.27 -2.48
C ASP A 40 7.77 5.22 -3.01
N PHE A 41 6.86 5.63 -3.93
CA PHE A 41 5.82 4.73 -4.41
C PHE A 41 6.37 3.44 -5.04
N LYS A 42 7.56 3.49 -5.63
CA LYS A 42 8.17 2.31 -6.25
C LYS A 42 8.61 1.25 -5.26
N HIS A 43 8.72 1.61 -3.98
CA HIS A 43 9.06 0.65 -2.92
C HIS A 43 7.87 -0.22 -2.53
N PHE A 44 6.66 0.21 -2.86
CA PHE A 44 5.45 -0.54 -2.52
C PHE A 44 5.16 -1.60 -3.57
N ARG A 45 4.87 -2.81 -3.09
CA ARG A 45 4.52 -3.92 -3.97
C ARG A 45 3.16 -4.47 -3.60
N GLY A 46 2.27 -4.59 -4.58
CA GLY A 46 0.94 -5.16 -4.37
C GLY A 46 0.87 -6.55 -4.97
N VAL A 47 0.34 -7.49 -4.20
CA VAL A 47 0.14 -8.88 -4.64
C VAL A 47 -1.36 -9.16 -4.61
N ALA A 48 -1.93 -9.43 -5.79
CA ALA A 48 -3.36 -9.69 -5.90
C ALA A 48 -3.74 -11.02 -5.26
N GLN A 49 -4.89 -11.03 -4.59
CA GLN A 49 -5.44 -12.23 -3.95
C GLN A 49 -6.65 -12.73 -4.75
N HIS A 50 -7.04 -13.97 -4.50
CA HIS A 50 -8.15 -14.59 -5.22
C HIS A 50 -9.48 -13.84 -5.08
N SER A 51 -9.68 -13.22 -3.94
CA SER A 51 -10.92 -12.50 -3.65
C SER A 51 -11.00 -11.11 -4.27
N GLY A 52 -9.95 -10.70 -5.00
CA GLY A 52 -9.86 -9.35 -5.54
C GLY A 52 -9.21 -8.36 -4.60
N ASN A 53 -8.83 -8.80 -3.41
CA ASN A 53 -8.08 -7.96 -2.48
C ASN A 53 -6.61 -7.95 -2.87
N VAL A 54 -5.86 -6.99 -2.30
CA VAL A 54 -4.44 -6.86 -2.59
C VAL A 54 -3.67 -6.75 -1.28
N ILE A 55 -2.58 -7.52 -1.16
CA ILE A 55 -1.69 -7.37 0.00
C ILE A 55 -0.51 -6.52 -0.44
N TYR A 56 -0.24 -5.45 0.30
CA TYR A 56 0.88 -4.55 0.02
C TYR A 56 2.03 -4.79 0.96
N TYR A 57 3.23 -4.70 0.39
CA TYR A 57 4.50 -4.80 1.10
C TYR A 57 5.34 -3.57 0.80
N TYR A 58 6.26 -3.22 1.69
CA TYR A 58 7.24 -2.17 1.45
C TYR A 58 8.61 -2.82 1.31
N MET A 59 9.29 -2.56 0.20
CA MET A 59 10.57 -3.17 -0.11
C MET A 59 11.70 -2.16 0.06
N GLU A 60 12.84 -2.63 0.59
CA GLU A 60 14.01 -1.76 0.77
C GLU A 60 14.47 -1.18 -0.55
N GLU A 61 14.44 -1.99 -1.62
CA GLU A 61 14.86 -1.55 -2.93
C GLU A 61 13.65 -1.24 -3.79
N PRO A 62 13.66 -0.10 -4.50
CA PRO A 62 12.54 0.25 -5.36
C PRO A 62 12.47 -0.69 -6.55
N ARG A 63 11.26 -0.87 -7.08
CA ARG A 63 11.06 -1.62 -8.31
C ARG A 63 11.68 -0.82 -9.46
N SER A 64 12.31 -1.55 -10.34
CA SER A 64 12.90 -0.92 -11.54
C SER A 64 11.85 -0.70 -12.62
#